data_da6d598e8b4c15d4e6bcb06c32f8e940
#
_entry.id   da6d598e8b4c15d4e6bcb06c32f8e940
#
_cell.length_a   1.000
_cell.length_b   1.000
_cell.length_c   1.000
_cell.angle_alpha   90.00
_cell.angle_beta   90.00
_cell.angle_gamma   90.00
#
_symmetry.space_group_name_H-M   'P 1'
#
loop_
_entity.id
_entity.type
_entity.pdbx_description
1 polymer ?
#
loop_
_entity_poly.entity_id
_entity_poly.type
_entity_poly.pdbx_seq_one_letter_code
_entity_poly.pdbx_strand_id
1 'polypeptide(L)'
;MRTLTADPLLTETSLFRISLAQSGQDLVECQRLRYEVFNLELGEGLSTSDRSGLDIDPFDSFCDHLMVRDLESGKLAGTYRLQTGEVARRNLGYYGDQLFDFSVYDSIRKELLELGRACVHIDYRNIMVLHALWKGIAVYATRNDSRYLIGCSSISSQDENIGVAMYEGLKAKYLVDPPLRTAPHPGRDCRGMGTEVETERPPRLFRAYLEISGRICGPPAIDREFKTIDFLTLVDLANLPERVRSRFF
;
A
#
# COMPACT_ATOMS: atom_id res chain seq x y z
N MET A 1 -21.57 11.21 -6.09
CA MET A 1 -22.25 11.06 -4.78
C MET A 1 -22.16 9.59 -4.42
N ARG A 2 -21.27 9.23 -3.49
CA ARG A 2 -21.09 7.84 -3.01
C ARG A 2 -22.39 7.40 -2.33
N THR A 3 -22.91 6.25 -2.70
CA THR A 3 -23.98 5.58 -1.93
C THR A 3 -23.32 4.97 -0.68
N LEU A 4 -23.41 5.67 0.43
CA LEU A 4 -22.96 5.20 1.76
C LEU A 4 -23.91 4.11 2.24
N THR A 5 -23.71 2.85 1.84
CA THR A 5 -24.59 1.72 2.23
C THR A 5 -23.85 0.62 3.01
N ALA A 6 -22.55 0.75 3.26
CA ALA A 6 -21.83 -0.18 4.13
C ALA A 6 -21.55 0.47 5.48
N ASP A 7 -21.70 -0.31 6.56
CA ASP A 7 -21.28 0.09 7.90
C ASP A 7 -19.81 0.52 7.84
N PRO A 8 -19.49 1.80 8.16
CA PRO A 8 -18.13 2.30 8.12
C PRO A 8 -17.23 1.62 9.14
N LEU A 9 -17.80 1.11 10.23
CA LEU A 9 -17.06 0.35 11.22
C LEU A 9 -16.67 -1.00 10.61
N LEU A 10 -15.38 -1.24 10.48
CA LEU A 10 -14.85 -2.53 10.06
C LEU A 10 -14.73 -3.47 11.25
N THR A 11 -14.08 -3.02 12.33
CA THR A 11 -13.89 -3.78 13.56
C THR A 11 -13.39 -2.84 14.67
N GLU A 12 -13.35 -3.35 15.90
CA GLU A 12 -12.80 -2.65 17.04
C GLU A 12 -11.93 -3.60 17.88
N THR A 13 -10.91 -3.08 18.52
CA THR A 13 -10.11 -3.76 19.53
C THR A 13 -10.25 -3.02 20.86
N SER A 14 -9.65 -3.50 21.93
CA SER A 14 -9.64 -2.79 23.22
C SER A 14 -8.97 -1.40 23.18
N LEU A 15 -8.15 -1.13 22.16
CA LEU A 15 -7.35 0.10 22.05
C LEU A 15 -7.72 0.94 20.83
N PHE A 16 -8.21 0.33 19.75
CA PHE A 16 -8.37 0.99 18.46
C PHE A 16 -9.72 0.73 17.84
N ARG A 17 -10.31 1.78 17.27
CA ARG A 17 -11.42 1.71 16.32
C ARG A 17 -10.87 1.67 14.91
N ILE A 18 -11.32 0.70 14.12
CA ILE A 18 -10.93 0.51 12.73
C ILE A 18 -12.16 0.75 11.86
N SER A 19 -12.12 1.81 11.06
CA SER A 19 -13.27 2.25 10.25
C SER A 19 -12.82 2.80 8.90
N LEU A 20 -13.77 3.04 8.01
CA LEU A 20 -13.54 3.82 6.79
C LEU A 20 -13.87 5.29 7.04
N ALA A 21 -13.15 6.20 6.40
CA ALA A 21 -13.47 7.62 6.36
C ALA A 21 -14.87 7.85 5.78
N GLN A 22 -15.69 8.65 6.45
CA GLN A 22 -17.09 8.91 6.08
C GLN A 22 -17.35 10.37 5.69
N SER A 23 -16.47 11.25 6.10
CA SER A 23 -16.63 12.69 5.90
C SER A 23 -15.41 13.28 5.18
N GLY A 24 -15.58 14.48 4.63
CA GLY A 24 -14.45 15.26 4.13
C GLY A 24 -13.42 15.57 5.21
N GLN A 25 -13.85 15.68 6.48
CA GLN A 25 -12.94 15.90 7.60
C GLN A 25 -12.08 14.66 7.88
N ASP A 26 -12.66 13.45 7.84
CA ASP A 26 -11.91 12.20 7.98
C ASP A 26 -10.85 12.06 6.87
N LEU A 27 -11.24 12.39 5.64
CA LEU A 27 -10.31 12.37 4.50
C LEU A 27 -9.14 13.37 4.73
N VAL A 28 -9.43 14.57 5.17
CA VAL A 28 -8.41 15.59 5.49
C VAL A 28 -7.48 15.10 6.60
N GLU A 29 -7.98 14.41 7.62
CA GLU A 29 -7.14 13.82 8.67
C GLU A 29 -6.19 12.75 8.10
N CYS A 30 -6.67 11.87 7.21
CA CYS A 30 -5.83 10.90 6.53
C CYS A 30 -4.75 11.58 5.67
N GLN A 31 -5.13 12.59 4.89
CA GLN A 31 -4.21 13.34 4.03
C GLN A 31 -3.15 14.11 4.84
N ARG A 32 -3.51 14.63 6.01
CA ARG A 32 -2.58 15.31 6.91
C ARG A 32 -1.57 14.32 7.51
N LEU A 33 -2.04 13.19 8.03
CA LEU A 33 -1.14 12.16 8.55
C LEU A 33 -0.18 11.65 7.46
N ARG A 34 -0.65 11.48 6.22
CA ARG A 34 0.18 11.12 5.08
C ARG A 34 1.24 12.18 4.78
N TYR A 35 0.88 13.46 4.78
CA TYR A 35 1.82 14.56 4.61
C TYR A 35 2.89 14.58 5.71
N GLU A 36 2.50 14.45 6.97
CA GLU A 36 3.43 14.39 8.10
C GLU A 36 4.45 13.27 7.91
N VAL A 37 3.98 12.07 7.54
CA VAL A 37 4.85 10.91 7.40
C VAL A 37 5.67 10.96 6.10
N PHE A 38 5.05 11.19 4.95
CA PHE A 38 5.76 11.11 3.67
C PHE A 38 6.62 12.34 3.42
N ASN A 39 6.06 13.54 3.56
CA ASN A 39 6.80 14.76 3.21
C ASN A 39 7.74 15.20 4.32
N LEU A 40 7.27 15.27 5.58
CA LEU A 40 8.06 15.87 6.65
C LEU A 40 9.08 14.89 7.27
N GLU A 41 8.69 13.61 7.45
CA GLU A 41 9.59 12.64 8.08
C GLU A 41 10.49 11.91 7.08
N LEU A 42 9.92 11.43 5.96
CA LEU A 42 10.65 10.59 4.99
C LEU A 42 11.29 11.40 3.86
N GLY A 43 10.89 12.66 3.66
CA GLY A 43 11.35 13.48 2.54
C GLY A 43 10.85 13.00 1.18
N GLU A 44 9.85 12.13 1.18
CA GLU A 44 9.11 11.62 0.04
C GLU A 44 7.87 12.48 -0.27
N GLY A 45 6.94 11.92 -1.04
CA GLY A 45 5.61 12.52 -1.28
C GLY A 45 5.61 13.59 -2.35
N LEU A 46 4.41 14.06 -2.64
CA LEU A 46 4.16 15.01 -3.73
C LEU A 46 4.65 16.41 -3.34
N SER A 47 5.39 17.07 -4.20
CA SER A 47 5.87 18.44 -3.99
C SER A 47 4.72 19.46 -3.87
N THR A 48 3.55 19.15 -4.43
CA THR A 48 2.35 19.98 -4.31
C THR A 48 1.77 20.00 -2.89
N SER A 49 2.08 18.99 -2.08
CA SER A 49 1.60 18.83 -0.70
C SER A 49 2.11 19.93 0.24
N ASP A 50 3.30 20.48 -0.03
CA ASP A 50 3.93 21.50 0.84
C ASP A 50 3.11 22.79 0.95
N ARG A 51 2.28 23.10 -0.05
CA ARG A 51 1.43 24.29 -0.04
C ARG A 51 0.20 24.15 0.85
N SER A 52 -0.34 22.95 0.96
CA SER A 52 -1.59 22.66 1.69
C SER A 52 -1.34 22.01 3.06
N GLY A 53 -0.17 21.42 3.28
CA GLY A 53 0.10 20.52 4.41
C GLY A 53 -0.73 19.24 4.35
N LEU A 54 -1.13 18.83 3.14
CA LEU A 54 -1.95 17.63 2.90
C LEU A 54 -1.38 16.85 1.71
N ASP A 55 -1.21 15.54 1.85
CA ASP A 55 -0.92 14.65 0.71
C ASP A 55 -2.24 14.36 -0.02
N ILE A 56 -2.48 15.07 -1.11
CA ILE A 56 -3.69 14.97 -1.93
C ILE A 56 -3.32 14.48 -3.31
N ASP A 57 -3.99 13.43 -3.77
CA ASP A 57 -3.89 12.98 -5.16
C ASP A 57 -5.26 12.70 -5.78
N PRO A 58 -5.36 12.56 -7.12
CA PRO A 58 -6.63 12.35 -7.81
C PRO A 58 -7.40 11.10 -7.37
N PHE A 59 -6.71 10.07 -6.86
CA PHE A 59 -7.33 8.82 -6.41
C PHE A 59 -8.13 8.96 -5.12
N ASP A 60 -7.83 9.97 -4.29
CA ASP A 60 -8.47 10.15 -2.99
C ASP A 60 -9.99 10.34 -3.09
N SER A 61 -10.48 10.91 -4.20
CA SER A 61 -11.90 11.22 -4.38
C SER A 61 -12.79 9.99 -4.58
N PHE A 62 -12.23 8.83 -4.93
CA PHE A 62 -13.00 7.61 -5.19
C PHE A 62 -12.50 6.36 -4.47
N CYS A 63 -11.31 6.41 -3.86
CA CYS A 63 -10.81 5.34 -3.00
C CYS A 63 -11.45 5.38 -1.61
N ASP A 64 -11.46 4.26 -0.91
CA ASP A 64 -11.77 4.20 0.51
C ASP A 64 -10.51 4.45 1.34
N HIS A 65 -10.67 5.13 2.48
CA HIS A 65 -9.59 5.41 3.40
C HIS A 65 -9.83 4.69 4.71
N LEU A 66 -9.01 3.68 4.98
CA LEU A 66 -9.00 2.96 6.25
C LEU A 66 -8.37 3.83 7.32
N MET A 67 -9.02 3.94 8.45
CA MET A 67 -8.59 4.70 9.61
C MET A 67 -8.44 3.77 10.82
N VAL A 68 -7.31 3.85 11.50
CA VAL A 68 -7.11 3.27 12.82
C VAL A 68 -7.02 4.42 13.81
N ARG A 69 -8.04 4.55 14.66
CA ARG A 69 -8.17 5.61 15.64
C ARG A 69 -7.98 5.05 17.05
N ASP A 70 -7.12 5.67 17.81
CA ASP A 70 -6.91 5.37 19.23
C ASP A 70 -8.16 5.75 20.03
N LEU A 71 -8.66 4.82 20.84
CA LEU A 71 -9.91 5.02 21.58
C LEU A 71 -9.78 5.94 22.78
N GLU A 72 -8.59 6.05 23.35
CA GLU A 72 -8.36 6.90 24.52
C GLU A 72 -8.17 8.37 24.10
N SER A 73 -7.28 8.61 23.14
CA SER A 73 -6.92 9.98 22.71
C SER A 73 -7.81 10.52 21.59
N GLY A 74 -8.50 9.66 20.85
CA GLY A 74 -9.24 10.00 19.64
C GLY A 74 -8.34 10.29 18.44
N LYS A 75 -7.01 10.21 18.55
CA LYS A 75 -6.06 10.50 17.47
C LYS A 75 -6.08 9.43 16.39
N LEU A 76 -5.84 9.84 15.14
CA LEU A 76 -5.59 8.94 14.02
C LEU A 76 -4.19 8.33 14.15
N ALA A 77 -4.13 7.03 14.46
CA ALA A 77 -2.87 6.30 14.65
C ALA A 77 -2.27 5.78 13.34
N GLY A 78 -3.10 5.49 12.34
CA GLY A 78 -2.65 5.01 11.04
C GLY A 78 -3.75 5.01 10.00
N THR A 79 -3.36 4.97 8.73
CA THR A 79 -4.28 4.95 7.58
C THR A 79 -3.73 4.11 6.44
N TYR A 80 -4.65 3.62 5.59
CA TYR A 80 -4.41 3.02 4.27
C TYR A 80 -5.44 3.55 3.28
N ARG A 81 -5.04 3.72 2.03
CA ARG A 81 -5.97 3.90 0.91
C ARG A 81 -6.28 2.54 0.28
N LEU A 82 -7.55 2.28 0.05
CA LEU A 82 -8.06 1.01 -0.46
C LEU A 82 -8.84 1.24 -1.76
N GLN A 83 -8.54 0.47 -2.79
CA GLN A 83 -9.22 0.58 -4.09
C GLN A 83 -9.55 -0.81 -4.64
N THR A 84 -10.85 -1.10 -4.78
CA THR A 84 -11.31 -2.34 -5.41
C THR A 84 -11.21 -2.27 -6.94
N GLY A 85 -11.17 -3.44 -7.58
CA GLY A 85 -11.15 -3.52 -9.05
C GLY A 85 -12.33 -2.86 -9.73
N GLU A 86 -13.50 -2.87 -9.10
CA GLU A 86 -14.68 -2.18 -9.62
C GLU A 86 -14.52 -0.66 -9.58
N VAL A 87 -13.95 -0.12 -8.50
CA VAL A 87 -13.65 1.31 -8.39
C VAL A 87 -12.58 1.73 -9.40
N ALA A 88 -11.51 0.94 -9.53
CA ALA A 88 -10.44 1.19 -10.50
C ALA A 88 -10.99 1.23 -11.94
N ARG A 89 -11.82 0.25 -12.31
CA ARG A 89 -12.43 0.16 -13.65
C ARG A 89 -13.29 1.38 -14.01
N ARG A 90 -13.96 1.96 -13.02
CA ARG A 90 -14.89 3.11 -13.24
C ARG A 90 -14.21 4.47 -13.23
N ASN A 91 -12.95 4.54 -12.77
CA ASN A 91 -12.24 5.80 -12.56
C ASN A 91 -10.90 5.81 -13.30
N LEU A 92 -9.79 6.06 -12.59
CA LEU A 92 -8.45 6.26 -13.17
C LEU A 92 -7.62 4.98 -13.34
N GLY A 93 -8.19 3.80 -13.12
CA GLY A 93 -7.41 2.57 -13.01
C GLY A 93 -6.78 2.42 -11.63
N TYR A 94 -5.82 1.53 -11.50
CA TYR A 94 -5.02 1.38 -10.28
C TYR A 94 -3.88 2.40 -10.25
N TYR A 95 -3.44 2.81 -9.06
CA TYR A 95 -2.24 3.64 -8.92
C TYR A 95 -1.00 2.94 -9.47
N GLY A 96 -0.85 1.66 -9.14
CA GLY A 96 0.27 0.85 -9.63
C GLY A 96 0.33 0.71 -11.15
N ASP A 97 -0.80 0.82 -11.84
CA ASP A 97 -0.88 0.80 -13.32
C ASP A 97 -0.21 2.04 -13.97
N GLN A 98 0.10 3.08 -13.20
CA GLN A 98 0.91 4.22 -13.68
C GLN A 98 2.41 3.91 -13.73
N LEU A 99 2.85 2.89 -12.98
CA LEU A 99 4.25 2.51 -12.84
C LEU A 99 4.57 1.18 -13.54
N PHE A 100 3.62 0.23 -13.54
CA PHE A 100 3.78 -1.14 -14.02
C PHE A 100 2.73 -1.52 -15.04
N ASP A 101 3.06 -2.45 -15.94
CA ASP A 101 2.10 -3.03 -16.88
C ASP A 101 1.12 -3.97 -16.16
N PHE A 102 -0.13 -3.52 -16.00
CA PHE A 102 -1.20 -4.29 -15.36
C PHE A 102 -1.97 -5.20 -16.31
N SER A 103 -1.61 -5.28 -17.59
CA SER A 103 -2.29 -6.15 -18.57
C SER A 103 -2.28 -7.62 -18.18
N VAL A 104 -1.22 -8.06 -17.48
CA VAL A 104 -1.08 -9.43 -16.97
C VAL A 104 -2.15 -9.79 -15.93
N TYR A 105 -2.79 -8.80 -15.31
CA TYR A 105 -3.82 -8.98 -14.29
C TYR A 105 -5.24 -8.85 -14.83
N ASP A 106 -5.46 -8.70 -16.14
CA ASP A 106 -6.79 -8.45 -16.73
C ASP A 106 -7.81 -9.52 -16.33
N SER A 107 -7.41 -10.79 -16.26
CA SER A 107 -8.28 -11.89 -15.88
C SER A 107 -8.71 -11.88 -14.41
N ILE A 108 -7.94 -11.25 -13.53
CA ILE A 108 -8.15 -11.20 -12.08
C ILE A 108 -8.45 -9.79 -11.56
N ARG A 109 -8.56 -8.78 -12.43
CA ARG A 109 -8.76 -7.36 -12.04
C ARG A 109 -9.90 -7.15 -11.06
N LYS A 110 -10.98 -7.90 -11.17
CA LYS A 110 -12.13 -7.78 -10.26
C LYS A 110 -11.84 -8.26 -8.84
N GLU A 111 -10.89 -9.18 -8.70
CA GLU A 111 -10.48 -9.76 -7.42
C GLU A 111 -9.34 -9.00 -6.75
N LEU A 112 -8.78 -7.98 -7.43
CA LEU A 112 -7.71 -7.16 -6.87
C LEU A 112 -8.25 -6.11 -5.90
N LEU A 113 -7.58 -5.99 -4.77
CA LEU A 113 -7.68 -4.86 -3.85
C LEU A 113 -6.33 -4.16 -3.79
N GLU A 114 -6.25 -2.95 -4.33
CA GLU A 114 -5.04 -2.15 -4.23
C GLU A 114 -4.94 -1.48 -2.87
N LEU A 115 -3.77 -1.63 -2.26
CA LEU A 115 -3.38 -1.02 -1.00
C LEU A 115 -2.32 0.05 -1.27
N GLY A 116 -2.60 1.28 -0.87
CA GLY A 116 -1.68 2.40 -1.07
C GLY A 116 -1.67 3.38 0.10
N ARG A 117 -0.75 4.34 0.05
CA ARG A 117 -0.65 5.43 1.03
C ARG A 117 -0.67 4.96 2.48
N ALA A 118 0.03 3.84 2.75
CA ALA A 118 0.15 3.26 4.08
C ALA A 118 1.02 4.12 4.98
N CYS A 119 0.49 4.63 6.06
CA CYS A 119 1.31 5.31 7.05
C CYS A 119 0.79 5.15 8.48
N VAL A 120 1.72 5.27 9.44
CA VAL A 120 1.47 5.20 10.88
C VAL A 120 2.13 6.39 11.54
N HIS A 121 1.37 7.12 12.35
CA HIS A 121 1.86 8.25 13.13
C HIS A 121 3.05 7.82 14.01
N ILE A 122 4.04 8.68 14.15
CA ILE A 122 5.31 8.35 14.81
C ILE A 122 5.13 7.79 16.23
N ASP A 123 4.20 8.34 17.01
CA ASP A 123 3.93 7.89 18.39
C ASP A 123 3.25 6.51 18.45
N TYR A 124 2.73 6.03 17.31
CA TYR A 124 1.95 4.79 17.21
C TYR A 124 2.67 3.68 16.43
N ARG A 125 3.96 3.81 16.12
CA ARG A 125 4.74 2.81 15.35
C ARG A 125 5.07 1.55 16.15
N ASN A 126 4.03 0.82 16.49
CA ASN A 126 4.12 -0.45 17.21
C ASN A 126 3.37 -1.56 16.45
N ILE A 127 3.53 -2.78 16.93
CA ILE A 127 2.93 -3.96 16.30
C ILE A 127 1.39 -3.96 16.39
N MET A 128 0.82 -3.32 17.41
CA MET A 128 -0.63 -3.33 17.64
C MET A 128 -1.37 -2.51 16.57
N VAL A 129 -0.84 -1.34 16.19
CA VAL A 129 -1.42 -0.52 15.11
C VAL A 129 -1.27 -1.21 13.77
N LEU A 130 -0.13 -1.84 13.50
CA LEU A 130 0.06 -2.64 12.29
C LEU A 130 -0.98 -3.78 12.22
N HIS A 131 -1.23 -4.48 13.32
CA HIS A 131 -2.25 -5.53 13.38
C HIS A 131 -3.66 -4.97 13.19
N ALA A 132 -3.98 -3.79 13.76
CA ALA A 132 -5.27 -3.14 13.58
C ALA A 132 -5.50 -2.78 12.10
N LEU A 133 -4.50 -2.23 11.42
CA LEU A 133 -4.55 -1.96 9.98
C LEU A 133 -4.80 -3.24 9.17
N TRP A 134 -4.04 -4.30 9.43
CA TRP A 134 -4.18 -5.58 8.72
C TRP A 134 -5.53 -6.24 8.97
N LYS A 135 -6.06 -6.16 10.19
CA LYS A 135 -7.40 -6.64 10.52
C LYS A 135 -8.48 -5.87 9.75
N GLY A 136 -8.33 -4.54 9.65
CA GLY A 136 -9.22 -3.72 8.83
C GLY A 136 -9.16 -4.07 7.35
N ILE A 137 -7.95 -4.29 6.79
CA ILE A 137 -7.76 -4.74 5.41
C ILE A 137 -8.43 -6.10 5.18
N ALA A 138 -8.26 -7.05 6.11
CA ALA A 138 -8.84 -8.38 6.00
C ALA A 138 -10.38 -8.33 5.96
N VAL A 139 -11.00 -7.56 6.87
CA VAL A 139 -12.46 -7.36 6.89
C VAL A 139 -12.93 -6.69 5.60
N TYR A 140 -12.21 -5.66 5.14
CA TYR A 140 -12.55 -4.95 3.91
C TYR A 140 -12.43 -5.86 2.69
N ALA A 141 -11.34 -6.63 2.55
CA ALA A 141 -11.14 -7.58 1.47
C ALA A 141 -12.25 -8.64 1.43
N THR A 142 -12.63 -9.19 2.59
CA THR A 142 -13.72 -10.17 2.70
C THR A 142 -15.07 -9.56 2.29
N ARG A 143 -15.37 -8.34 2.71
CA ARG A 143 -16.64 -7.64 2.34
C ARG A 143 -16.74 -7.34 0.84
N ASN A 144 -15.61 -7.27 0.14
CA ASN A 144 -15.53 -6.94 -1.29
C ASN A 144 -15.13 -8.13 -2.17
N ASP A 145 -15.17 -9.36 -1.65
CA ASP A 145 -14.80 -10.59 -2.36
C ASP A 145 -13.43 -10.49 -3.05
N SER A 146 -12.49 -9.75 -2.43
CA SER A 146 -11.15 -9.57 -2.97
C SER A 146 -10.27 -10.75 -2.58
N ARG A 147 -9.63 -11.36 -3.57
CA ARG A 147 -8.69 -12.46 -3.37
C ARG A 147 -7.24 -12.01 -3.31
N TYR A 148 -6.90 -11.00 -4.08
CA TYR A 148 -5.51 -10.53 -4.16
C TYR A 148 -5.38 -9.14 -3.59
N LEU A 149 -4.41 -8.96 -2.67
CA LEU A 149 -3.95 -7.65 -2.27
C LEU A 149 -2.77 -7.28 -3.16
N ILE A 150 -2.78 -6.09 -3.75
CA ILE A 150 -1.71 -5.58 -4.61
C ILE A 150 -1.35 -4.15 -4.20
N GLY A 151 -0.09 -3.77 -4.35
CA GLY A 151 0.33 -2.39 -4.06
C GLY A 151 1.83 -2.21 -4.15
N CYS A 152 2.27 -0.96 -4.18
CA CYS A 152 3.68 -0.60 -4.19
C CYS A 152 4.28 -0.69 -2.79
N SER A 153 5.34 -1.46 -2.66
CA SER A 153 6.20 -1.48 -1.48
C SER A 153 7.45 -0.66 -1.78
N SER A 154 7.58 0.48 -1.12
CA SER A 154 8.52 1.54 -1.50
C SER A 154 9.81 1.51 -0.70
N ILE A 155 10.89 1.98 -1.32
CA ILE A 155 12.16 2.35 -0.69
C ILE A 155 12.35 3.85 -0.87
N SER A 156 12.70 4.56 0.18
CA SER A 156 12.98 6.01 0.19
C SER A 156 14.31 6.30 -0.51
N SER A 157 14.39 6.11 -1.81
CA SER A 157 15.60 6.32 -2.61
C SER A 157 15.26 6.71 -4.05
N GLN A 158 16.19 7.43 -4.68
CA GLN A 158 16.21 7.71 -6.13
C GLN A 158 17.45 7.12 -6.80
N ASP A 159 18.28 6.35 -6.06
CA ASP A 159 19.40 5.62 -6.61
C ASP A 159 18.92 4.28 -7.19
N GLU A 160 18.87 4.20 -8.51
CA GLU A 160 18.40 3.02 -9.24
C GLU A 160 19.24 1.76 -8.93
N ASN A 161 20.53 1.91 -8.53
CA ASN A 161 21.37 0.78 -8.16
C ASN A 161 20.84 0.07 -6.89
N ILE A 162 20.31 0.82 -5.92
CA ILE A 162 19.68 0.25 -4.72
C ILE A 162 18.47 -0.61 -5.10
N GLY A 163 17.64 -0.12 -6.01
CA GLY A 163 16.47 -0.85 -6.51
C GLY A 163 16.86 -2.18 -7.17
N VAL A 164 17.85 -2.12 -8.09
CA VAL A 164 18.35 -3.32 -8.78
C VAL A 164 18.98 -4.30 -7.80
N ALA A 165 19.86 -3.85 -6.91
CA ALA A 165 20.51 -4.71 -5.92
C ALA A 165 19.49 -5.40 -5.01
N MET A 166 18.47 -4.67 -4.53
CA MET A 166 17.41 -5.25 -3.71
C MET A 166 16.57 -6.27 -4.50
N TYR A 167 16.25 -6.00 -5.77
CA TYR A 167 15.55 -6.96 -6.62
C TYR A 167 16.34 -8.26 -6.77
N GLU A 168 17.63 -8.17 -7.06
CA GLU A 168 18.52 -9.33 -7.18
C GLU A 168 18.54 -10.17 -5.89
N GLY A 169 18.56 -9.52 -4.74
CA GLY A 169 18.51 -10.19 -3.43
C GLY A 169 17.15 -10.84 -3.11
N LEU A 170 16.05 -10.29 -3.62
CA LEU A 170 14.70 -10.77 -3.30
C LEU A 170 14.15 -11.79 -4.30
N LYS A 171 14.50 -11.69 -5.59
CA LYS A 171 13.84 -12.44 -6.69
C LYS A 171 13.90 -13.95 -6.53
N ALA A 172 15.00 -14.50 -6.02
CA ALA A 172 15.15 -15.95 -5.85
C ALA A 172 14.13 -16.55 -4.88
N LYS A 173 13.68 -15.78 -3.89
CA LYS A 173 12.78 -16.27 -2.84
C LYS A 173 11.37 -15.73 -2.96
N TYR A 174 11.21 -14.51 -3.45
CA TYR A 174 9.97 -13.74 -3.34
C TYR A 174 9.33 -13.35 -4.67
N LEU A 175 9.87 -13.75 -5.82
CA LEU A 175 9.23 -13.47 -7.11
C LEU A 175 7.97 -14.32 -7.28
N VAL A 176 6.88 -13.72 -7.79
CA VAL A 176 5.64 -14.43 -8.13
C VAL A 176 5.86 -15.44 -9.25
N ASP A 177 4.92 -16.37 -9.39
CA ASP A 177 4.87 -17.32 -10.51
C ASP A 177 4.77 -16.57 -11.87
N PRO A 178 5.31 -17.16 -12.95
CA PRO A 178 5.41 -16.50 -14.24
C PRO A 178 4.14 -15.82 -14.77
N PRO A 179 2.93 -16.36 -14.61
CA PRO A 179 1.70 -15.73 -15.12
C PRO A 179 1.35 -14.39 -14.43
N LEU A 180 1.91 -14.13 -13.24
CA LEU A 180 1.64 -12.89 -12.47
C LEU A 180 2.81 -11.90 -12.53
N ARG A 181 3.85 -12.20 -13.32
CA ARG A 181 5.01 -11.31 -13.45
C ARG A 181 4.70 -10.15 -14.37
N THR A 182 5.12 -8.98 -13.94
CA THR A 182 5.04 -7.73 -14.70
C THR A 182 6.37 -6.99 -14.70
N ALA A 183 6.44 -5.92 -15.46
CA ALA A 183 7.58 -5.03 -15.50
C ALA A 183 7.13 -3.57 -15.42
N PRO A 184 8.03 -2.65 -15.01
CA PRO A 184 7.78 -1.22 -15.09
C PRO A 184 7.48 -0.77 -16.53
N HIS A 185 6.67 0.27 -16.66
CA HIS A 185 6.49 0.93 -17.95
C HIS A 185 7.81 1.52 -18.48
N PRO A 186 7.96 1.67 -19.80
CA PRO A 186 9.16 2.30 -20.39
C PRO A 186 9.47 3.66 -19.74
N GLY A 187 10.70 3.84 -19.28
CA GLY A 187 11.15 5.05 -18.58
C GLY A 187 10.87 5.08 -17.08
N ARG A 188 10.22 4.06 -16.53
CA ARG A 188 10.04 3.85 -15.08
C ARG A 188 10.96 2.76 -14.52
N ASP A 189 11.66 2.02 -15.38
CA ASP A 189 12.59 0.95 -15.01
C ASP A 189 13.83 1.51 -14.30
N CYS A 190 14.28 0.84 -13.24
CA CYS A 190 15.58 1.10 -12.64
C CYS A 190 16.68 0.48 -13.50
N ARG A 191 17.63 1.31 -13.97
CA ARG A 191 18.70 0.92 -14.91
C ARG A 191 20.08 0.80 -14.27
N GLY A 192 20.14 0.67 -12.95
CA GLY A 192 21.40 0.51 -12.24
C GLY A 192 22.11 -0.81 -12.55
N MET A 193 23.41 -0.87 -12.34
CA MET A 193 24.18 -2.12 -12.51
C MET A 193 24.12 -3.06 -11.31
N GLY A 194 23.64 -2.58 -10.15
CA GLY A 194 23.38 -3.41 -8.97
C GLY A 194 24.59 -4.07 -8.28
N THR A 195 25.79 -3.86 -8.79
CA THR A 195 26.96 -4.70 -8.46
C THR A 195 27.84 -4.19 -7.31
N GLU A 196 27.62 -2.98 -6.82
CA GLU A 196 28.50 -2.36 -5.80
C GLU A 196 27.75 -1.82 -4.58
N VAL A 197 26.44 -2.06 -4.47
CA VAL A 197 25.65 -1.57 -3.33
C VAL A 197 25.41 -2.71 -2.35
N GLU A 198 25.83 -2.51 -1.11
CA GLU A 198 25.46 -3.42 -0.02
C GLU A 198 23.94 -3.47 0.08
N THR A 199 23.34 -4.67 -0.07
CA THR A 199 21.90 -4.84 -0.06
C THR A 199 21.36 -4.50 1.32
N GLU A 200 20.80 -3.32 1.47
CA GLU A 200 20.05 -2.94 2.65
C GLU A 200 18.84 -3.87 2.83
N ARG A 201 18.45 -4.08 4.08
CA ARG A 201 17.21 -4.83 4.34
C ARG A 201 16.01 -4.01 3.88
N PRO A 202 15.01 -4.65 3.24
CA PRO A 202 13.78 -3.95 2.87
C PRO A 202 13.17 -3.21 4.06
N PRO A 203 12.51 -2.06 3.86
CA PRO A 203 11.80 -1.32 4.90
C PRO A 203 10.84 -2.20 5.70
N ARG A 204 10.54 -1.81 6.93
CA ARG A 204 9.77 -2.62 7.89
C ARG A 204 8.42 -3.09 7.34
N LEU A 205 7.68 -2.20 6.67
CA LEU A 205 6.39 -2.55 6.10
C LEU A 205 6.53 -3.52 4.93
N PHE A 206 7.51 -3.31 4.05
CA PHE A 206 7.79 -4.22 2.94
C PHE A 206 8.12 -5.63 3.46
N ARG A 207 8.98 -5.74 4.49
CA ARG A 207 9.26 -7.05 5.11
C ARG A 207 8.01 -7.70 5.69
N ALA A 208 7.14 -6.92 6.33
CA ALA A 208 5.89 -7.44 6.88
C ALA A 208 5.01 -8.08 5.79
N TYR A 209 4.94 -7.48 4.58
CA TYR A 209 4.28 -8.11 3.43
C TYR A 209 4.95 -9.44 3.04
N LEU A 210 6.28 -9.47 2.93
CA LEU A 210 7.00 -10.69 2.57
C LEU A 210 6.80 -11.82 3.61
N GLU A 211 6.71 -11.47 4.89
CA GLU A 211 6.50 -12.42 6.00
C GLU A 211 5.10 -13.07 5.98
N ILE A 212 4.10 -12.40 5.45
CA ILE A 212 2.73 -12.93 5.32
C ILE A 212 2.45 -13.60 3.97
N SER A 213 3.48 -14.00 3.25
CA SER A 213 3.44 -14.60 1.90
C SER A 213 3.33 -13.62 0.75
N GLY A 214 3.58 -12.34 0.97
CA GLY A 214 3.72 -11.37 -0.12
C GLY A 214 4.85 -11.75 -1.07
N ARG A 215 4.65 -11.46 -2.35
CA ARG A 215 5.60 -11.71 -3.44
C ARG A 215 5.78 -10.44 -4.25
N ILE A 216 7.00 -10.20 -4.73
CA ILE A 216 7.27 -9.15 -5.71
C ILE A 216 6.86 -9.61 -7.11
N CYS A 217 6.26 -8.73 -7.88
CA CYS A 217 5.72 -9.09 -9.20
C CYS A 217 6.75 -8.99 -10.33
N GLY A 218 7.89 -8.33 -10.07
CA GLY A 218 8.93 -8.13 -11.07
C GLY A 218 10.00 -7.15 -10.62
N PRO A 219 10.80 -6.62 -11.57
CA PRO A 219 11.76 -5.56 -11.31
C PRO A 219 11.08 -4.31 -10.72
N PRO A 220 11.81 -3.48 -9.95
CA PRO A 220 11.27 -2.26 -9.38
C PRO A 220 11.09 -1.15 -10.41
N ALA A 221 10.11 -0.27 -10.14
CA ALA A 221 9.94 1.00 -10.84
C ALA A 221 10.53 2.15 -10.04
N ILE A 222 11.00 3.20 -10.72
CA ILE A 222 11.35 4.46 -10.09
C ILE A 222 10.18 5.44 -10.19
N ASP A 223 9.66 5.87 -9.04
CA ASP A 223 8.69 6.95 -8.94
C ASP A 223 9.41 8.27 -8.60
N ARG A 224 9.62 9.08 -9.62
CA ARG A 224 10.32 10.36 -9.47
C ARG A 224 9.44 11.44 -8.84
N GLU A 225 8.14 11.30 -8.96
CA GLU A 225 7.18 12.26 -8.41
C GLU A 225 7.02 12.05 -6.90
N PHE A 226 6.88 10.79 -6.47
CA PHE A 226 6.82 10.44 -5.05
C PHE A 226 8.20 10.27 -4.40
N LYS A 227 9.28 10.27 -5.20
CA LYS A 227 10.69 10.12 -4.81
C LYS A 227 11.02 8.76 -4.18
N THR A 228 10.43 7.71 -4.69
CA THR A 228 10.63 6.33 -4.22
C THR A 228 11.09 5.40 -5.33
N ILE A 229 11.59 4.24 -4.93
CA ILE A 229 11.70 3.06 -5.78
C ILE A 229 10.67 2.05 -5.29
N ASP A 230 9.81 1.61 -6.19
CA ASP A 230 8.62 0.83 -5.87
C ASP A 230 8.73 -0.60 -6.38
N PHE A 231 8.43 -1.55 -5.51
CA PHE A 231 8.24 -2.95 -5.84
C PHE A 231 6.75 -3.26 -5.85
N LEU A 232 6.19 -3.62 -7.00
CA LEU A 232 4.82 -4.12 -7.02
C LEU A 232 4.77 -5.44 -6.25
N THR A 233 3.99 -5.46 -5.18
CA THR A 233 3.88 -6.59 -4.25
C THR A 233 2.46 -7.13 -4.29
N LEU A 234 2.32 -8.46 -4.37
CA LEU A 234 1.04 -9.16 -4.42
C LEU A 234 0.97 -10.18 -3.29
N VAL A 235 -0.20 -10.26 -2.63
CA VAL A 235 -0.55 -11.29 -1.65
C VAL A 235 -1.78 -12.04 -2.14
N ASP A 236 -1.71 -13.36 -2.33
CA ASP A 236 -2.88 -14.20 -2.60
C ASP A 236 -3.49 -14.67 -1.27
N LEU A 237 -4.66 -14.14 -0.93
CA LEU A 237 -5.37 -14.45 0.31
C LEU A 237 -5.84 -15.90 0.39
N ALA A 238 -6.01 -16.58 -0.75
CA ALA A 238 -6.34 -18.00 -0.79
C ALA A 238 -5.17 -18.88 -0.32
N ASN A 239 -3.93 -18.38 -0.46
CA ASN A 239 -2.70 -19.11 -0.15
C ASN A 239 -1.95 -18.57 1.09
N LEU A 240 -2.66 -17.90 1.98
CA LEU A 240 -2.06 -17.43 3.25
C LEU A 240 -1.68 -18.60 4.15
N PRO A 241 -0.51 -18.51 4.85
CA PRO A 241 -0.17 -19.45 5.92
C PRO A 241 -1.27 -19.45 6.99
N GLU A 242 -1.58 -20.63 7.55
CA GLU A 242 -2.65 -20.78 8.56
C GLU A 242 -2.47 -19.82 9.75
N ARG A 243 -1.23 -19.62 10.21
CA ARG A 243 -0.91 -18.66 11.28
C ARG A 243 -1.30 -17.21 10.96
N VAL A 244 -1.31 -16.84 9.67
CA VAL A 244 -1.71 -15.49 9.21
C VAL A 244 -3.22 -15.42 9.05
N ARG A 245 -3.80 -16.48 8.44
CA ARG A 245 -5.25 -16.60 8.26
C ARG A 245 -5.97 -16.53 9.61
N SER A 246 -5.63 -17.37 10.56
CA SER A 246 -6.27 -17.42 11.89
C SER A 246 -6.08 -16.13 12.71
N ARG A 247 -5.12 -15.29 12.36
CA ARG A 247 -4.86 -14.04 13.06
C ARG A 247 -5.68 -12.87 12.53
N PHE A 248 -5.96 -12.82 11.23
CA PHE A 248 -6.55 -11.65 10.57
C PHE A 248 -7.89 -11.93 9.89
N PHE A 249 -8.15 -13.17 9.50
CA PHE A 249 -9.35 -13.65 8.80
C PHE A 249 -10.09 -14.70 9.63
#